data_4dca4e3c7403191b2389d6b35a5f57a8
#
_entry.id   4dca4e3c7403191b2389d6b35a5f57a8
#
_cell.length_a   1.000
_cell.length_b   1.000
_cell.length_c   1.000
_cell.angle_alpha   90.00
_cell.angle_beta   90.00
_cell.angle_gamma   90.00
#
_symmetry.space_group_name_H-M   'P 1'
#
loop_
_entity.id
_entity.type
_entity.pdbx_description
1 polymer ?
#
loop_
_entity_poly.entity_id
_entity_poly.type
_entity_poly.pdbx_seq_one_letter_code
_entity_poly.pdbx_strand_id
1 'polypeptide(L)'
;MTQLLVGTKKGLFTLHGGAGEAFEVASRDFPGVVVEYAAKDPRTGRTFASVTDGWYGPRIMFRDGGAGEWTQAQGSEFPEDTGATLERIWLVKPAEADGVLYAGVAPAALFESTDNGETWTLNRGLWDVPTRPEWNPGAGGLALHSICPWPGDPQRLAVGISAAGVWITEDGGETWRTGYTGLKPLYVPEDQQESTHALCVHNMHRAPRRPDRLFLQFHGSVYRSDDEGQTWNDIAAGLPSGFGFPLALDPADPDSAFVIPLTADVDRVTPEGRLGVYATRDAGATWEARDKGLPGPDAWLTILRQAFGAQGEGPDLRLAFGATSGAVFASADAGGTWTAAAEHLAPVTSVRFA
;
A
#
# COMPACT_ATOMS: atom_id res chain seq x y z
N MET A 1 18.08 -16.21 1.54
CA MET A 1 16.98 -16.38 2.50
C MET A 1 16.05 -15.20 2.37
N THR A 2 14.75 -15.41 2.25
CA THR A 2 13.75 -14.35 2.15
C THR A 2 13.26 -14.00 3.55
N GLN A 3 13.15 -12.71 3.83
CA GLN A 3 12.57 -12.21 5.07
C GLN A 3 11.28 -11.45 4.76
N LEU A 4 10.19 -11.77 5.47
CA LEU A 4 8.92 -11.07 5.39
C LEU A 4 8.60 -10.42 6.74
N LEU A 5 8.21 -9.16 6.70
CA LEU A 5 7.57 -8.44 7.80
C LEU A 5 6.07 -8.52 7.61
N VAL A 6 5.37 -9.18 8.52
CA VAL A 6 3.93 -9.42 8.47
C VAL A 6 3.25 -8.69 9.62
N GLY A 7 2.66 -7.54 9.32
CA GLY A 7 1.81 -6.80 10.26
C GLY A 7 0.47 -7.52 10.42
N THR A 8 -0.01 -7.60 11.65
CA THR A 8 -1.28 -8.27 11.97
C THR A 8 -2.08 -7.51 13.02
N LYS A 9 -3.33 -7.92 13.23
CA LYS A 9 -4.16 -7.43 14.34
C LYS A 9 -3.65 -7.82 15.74
N LYS A 10 -2.56 -8.60 15.85
CA LYS A 10 -2.02 -9.14 17.11
C LYS A 10 -0.50 -9.08 17.20
N GLY A 11 0.15 -8.25 16.43
CA GLY A 11 1.61 -8.06 16.45
C GLY A 11 2.26 -8.05 15.09
N LEU A 12 3.57 -7.83 15.09
CA LEU A 12 4.45 -7.98 13.95
C LEU A 12 5.13 -9.34 14.00
N PHE A 13 5.01 -10.10 12.92
CA PHE A 13 5.71 -11.36 12.74
C PHE A 13 6.81 -11.19 11.68
N THR A 14 8.01 -11.61 11.99
CA THR A 14 9.08 -11.74 11.00
C THR A 14 9.16 -13.20 10.58
N LEU A 15 8.94 -13.48 9.30
CA LEU A 15 9.07 -14.82 8.73
C LEU A 15 10.37 -14.93 7.95
N HIS A 16 11.08 -16.03 8.12
CA HIS A 16 12.25 -16.40 7.32
C HIS A 16 11.94 -17.66 6.51
N GLY A 17 12.32 -17.67 5.24
CA GLY A 17 12.15 -18.81 4.36
C GLY A 17 12.86 -18.62 3.03
N GLY A 18 12.57 -19.46 2.05
CA GLY A 18 13.16 -19.38 0.72
C GLY A 18 12.38 -20.16 -0.34
N ALA A 19 12.88 -20.14 -1.57
CA ALA A 19 12.32 -20.93 -2.66
C ALA A 19 12.45 -22.44 -2.34
N GLY A 20 11.30 -23.11 -2.17
CA GLY A 20 11.25 -24.53 -1.83
C GLY A 20 11.49 -24.86 -0.36
N GLU A 21 11.70 -23.88 0.52
CA GLU A 21 11.83 -24.05 1.96
C GLU A 21 10.56 -23.54 2.68
N ALA A 22 10.21 -24.22 3.77
CA ALA A 22 9.13 -23.75 4.64
C ALA A 22 9.53 -22.43 5.31
N PHE A 23 8.57 -21.51 5.42
CA PHE A 23 8.76 -20.30 6.22
C PHE A 23 8.60 -20.62 7.71
N GLU A 24 9.48 -20.03 8.51
CA GLU A 24 9.43 -20.12 9.97
C GLU A 24 9.28 -18.74 10.61
N VAL A 25 8.60 -18.66 11.74
CA VAL A 25 8.47 -17.42 12.51
C VAL A 25 9.76 -17.17 13.28
N ALA A 26 10.57 -16.23 12.79
CA ALA A 26 11.86 -15.87 13.39
C ALA A 26 11.72 -14.92 14.60
N SER A 27 10.78 -13.98 14.55
CA SER A 27 10.51 -13.08 15.67
C SER A 27 9.04 -12.68 15.76
N ARG A 28 8.67 -12.19 16.95
CA ARG A 28 7.35 -11.65 17.27
C ARG A 28 7.52 -10.39 18.10
N ASP A 29 7.05 -9.27 17.56
CA ASP A 29 7.10 -7.97 18.22
C ASP A 29 5.68 -7.45 18.47
N PHE A 30 5.48 -6.60 19.45
CA PHE A 30 4.20 -5.99 19.82
C PHE A 30 3.05 -6.99 20.07
N PRO A 31 3.22 -8.02 20.91
CA PRO A 31 2.22 -9.06 21.11
C PRO A 31 0.89 -8.48 21.61
N GLY A 32 -0.21 -8.79 20.89
CA GLY A 32 -1.56 -8.31 21.23
C GLY A 32 -1.91 -6.94 20.66
N VAL A 33 -0.95 -6.18 20.15
CA VAL A 33 -1.14 -4.83 19.58
C VAL A 33 -1.36 -4.92 18.06
N VAL A 34 -2.19 -4.04 17.52
CA VAL A 34 -2.36 -3.95 16.06
C VAL A 34 -1.11 -3.35 15.44
N VAL A 35 -0.54 -4.02 14.46
CA VAL A 35 0.52 -3.48 13.60
C VAL A 35 -0.07 -3.28 12.21
N GLU A 36 -0.34 -2.03 11.85
CA GLU A 36 -1.01 -1.71 10.58
C GLU A 36 -0.04 -1.85 9.40
N TYR A 37 1.23 -1.51 9.61
CA TYR A 37 2.27 -1.56 8.60
C TYR A 37 3.64 -1.79 9.23
N ALA A 38 4.53 -2.48 8.53
CA ALA A 38 5.94 -2.54 8.86
C ALA A 38 6.77 -2.60 7.58
N ALA A 39 7.90 -1.89 7.55
CA ALA A 39 8.84 -1.89 6.44
C ALA A 39 10.25 -1.59 6.92
N LYS A 40 11.24 -2.05 6.15
CA LYS A 40 12.65 -1.74 6.35
C LYS A 40 13.08 -0.69 5.33
N ASP A 41 13.77 0.33 5.79
CA ASP A 41 14.46 1.27 4.90
C ASP A 41 15.75 0.60 4.39
N PRO A 42 15.84 0.30 3.08
CA PRO A 42 17.02 -0.37 2.53
C PRO A 42 18.29 0.48 2.59
N ARG A 43 18.17 1.81 2.74
CA ARG A 43 19.31 2.76 2.78
C ARG A 43 20.04 2.68 4.12
N THR A 44 19.28 2.56 5.22
CA THR A 44 19.83 2.58 6.60
C THR A 44 19.77 1.21 7.29
N GLY A 45 18.91 0.31 6.81
CA GLY A 45 18.60 -0.93 7.50
C GLY A 45 17.65 -0.76 8.69
N ARG A 46 17.17 0.48 8.96
CA ARG A 46 16.18 0.76 10.01
C ARG A 46 14.84 0.15 9.65
N THR A 47 14.20 -0.50 10.61
CA THR A 47 12.86 -1.07 10.45
C THR A 47 11.85 -0.17 11.15
N PHE A 48 10.75 0.14 10.46
CA PHE A 48 9.61 0.90 10.97
C PHE A 48 8.41 0.00 11.18
N ALA A 49 7.62 0.29 12.21
CA ALA A 49 6.31 -0.30 12.42
C ALA A 49 5.31 0.78 12.85
N SER A 50 4.14 0.81 12.21
CA SER A 50 3.01 1.59 12.70
C SER A 50 2.16 0.70 13.60
N VAL A 51 2.07 1.08 14.87
CA VAL A 51 1.35 0.32 15.90
C VAL A 51 0.17 1.13 16.42
N THR A 52 -0.94 0.45 16.71
CA THR A 52 -2.13 1.09 17.29
C THR A 52 -2.60 0.27 18.48
N ASP A 53 -2.57 0.85 19.65
CA ASP A 53 -3.15 0.23 20.85
C ASP A 53 -4.28 1.09 21.44
N GLY A 54 -5.11 0.47 22.28
CA GLY A 54 -6.31 1.10 22.82
C GLY A 54 -6.04 2.18 23.89
N TRP A 55 -4.80 2.34 24.35
CA TRP A 55 -4.44 3.27 25.42
C TRP A 55 -3.71 4.50 24.89
N TYR A 56 -2.78 4.30 23.94
CA TYR A 56 -1.89 5.35 23.45
C TYR A 56 -2.17 5.74 21.99
N GLY A 57 -3.11 5.06 21.33
CA GLY A 57 -3.44 5.32 19.92
C GLY A 57 -2.35 4.90 18.92
N PRO A 58 -2.40 5.46 17.69
CA PRO A 58 -1.43 5.16 16.63
C PRO A 58 -0.07 5.80 16.91
N ARG A 59 1.02 5.04 16.66
CA ARG A 59 2.41 5.51 16.84
C ARG A 59 3.31 4.91 15.76
N ILE A 60 4.34 5.66 15.37
CA ILE A 60 5.46 5.15 14.59
C ILE A 60 6.52 4.64 15.56
N MET A 61 6.91 3.41 15.40
CA MET A 61 8.03 2.80 16.11
C MET A 61 9.15 2.51 15.12
N PHE A 62 10.41 2.66 15.55
CA PHE A 62 11.55 2.27 14.74
C PHE A 62 12.58 1.47 15.54
N ARG A 63 13.37 0.69 14.81
CA ARG A 63 14.45 -0.13 15.37
C ARG A 63 15.63 -0.17 14.40
N ASP A 64 16.84 0.07 14.91
CA ASP A 64 18.07 -0.06 14.16
C ASP A 64 18.55 -1.50 14.14
N GLY A 65 18.94 -1.98 12.95
CA GLY A 65 19.36 -3.37 12.77
C GLY A 65 18.23 -4.39 12.96
N GLY A 66 18.57 -5.67 12.89
CA GLY A 66 17.58 -6.76 12.97
C GLY A 66 17.13 -7.15 14.38
N ALA A 67 17.85 -6.74 15.43
CA ALA A 67 17.63 -7.17 16.82
C ALA A 67 18.00 -6.02 17.78
N GLY A 68 17.08 -5.13 18.04
CA GLY A 68 17.24 -4.02 19.00
C GLY A 68 15.91 -3.73 19.67
N GLU A 69 15.91 -2.83 20.63
CA GLU A 69 14.68 -2.32 21.22
C GLU A 69 13.97 -1.39 20.24
N TRP A 70 12.65 -1.38 20.30
CA TRP A 70 11.83 -0.46 19.53
C TRP A 70 11.77 0.90 20.24
N THR A 71 12.05 1.96 19.50
CA THR A 71 11.96 3.34 19.95
C THR A 71 10.73 4.00 19.32
N GLN A 72 10.00 4.79 20.08
CA GLN A 72 8.90 5.59 19.57
C GLN A 72 9.43 6.86 18.90
N ALA A 73 8.99 7.11 17.66
CA ALA A 73 9.21 8.38 16.97
C ALA A 73 8.37 9.49 17.61
N GLN A 74 8.77 10.75 17.41
CA GLN A 74 8.11 11.92 17.97
C GLN A 74 7.40 12.72 16.87
N GLY A 75 6.38 13.51 17.23
CA GLY A 75 5.75 14.49 16.34
C GLY A 75 4.82 13.92 15.27
N SER A 76 4.43 12.64 15.36
CA SER A 76 3.46 12.05 14.44
C SER A 76 2.00 12.38 14.77
N GLU A 77 1.76 13.24 15.74
CA GLU A 77 0.44 13.74 16.12
C GLU A 77 0.05 14.97 15.30
N PHE A 78 -1.25 15.17 15.07
CA PHE A 78 -1.74 16.39 14.44
C PHE A 78 -1.51 17.61 15.35
N PRO A 79 -1.03 18.75 14.80
CA PRO A 79 -0.99 20.03 15.53
C PRO A 79 -2.38 20.46 16.02
N GLU A 80 -2.42 21.11 17.19
CA GLU A 80 -3.70 21.50 17.85
C GLU A 80 -4.61 22.37 16.97
N ASP A 81 -4.02 23.25 16.16
CA ASP A 81 -4.75 24.13 15.25
C ASP A 81 -5.51 23.40 14.14
N THR A 82 -5.19 22.14 13.88
CA THR A 82 -5.91 21.31 12.89
C THR A 82 -7.24 20.79 13.42
N GLY A 83 -7.42 20.70 14.71
CA GLY A 83 -8.58 20.07 15.36
C GLY A 83 -8.74 18.58 15.05
N ALA A 84 -7.76 17.95 14.40
CA ALA A 84 -7.81 16.53 14.02
C ALA A 84 -7.13 15.65 15.05
N THR A 85 -7.57 14.41 15.13
CA THR A 85 -6.96 13.36 15.95
C THR A 85 -6.45 12.24 15.04
N LEU A 86 -5.23 11.77 15.29
CA LEU A 86 -4.65 10.66 14.53
C LEU A 86 -5.41 9.36 14.81
N GLU A 87 -5.95 8.75 13.76
CA GLU A 87 -6.73 7.50 13.86
C GLU A 87 -5.92 6.28 13.46
N ARG A 88 -5.02 6.44 12.47
CA ARG A 88 -4.22 5.35 11.92
C ARG A 88 -3.02 5.87 11.14
N ILE A 89 -1.91 5.14 11.19
CA ILE A 89 -0.77 5.32 10.31
C ILE A 89 -0.75 4.16 9.32
N TRP A 90 -1.03 4.45 8.03
CA TRP A 90 -1.21 3.45 7.00
C TRP A 90 0.09 2.90 6.43
N LEU A 91 1.11 3.74 6.32
CA LEU A 91 2.42 3.34 5.83
C LEU A 91 3.50 4.35 6.23
N VAL A 92 4.74 3.87 6.24
CA VAL A 92 5.97 4.67 6.28
C VAL A 92 6.76 4.34 5.02
N LYS A 93 7.13 5.34 4.25
CA LYS A 93 7.80 5.20 2.96
C LYS A 93 9.08 6.01 2.93
N PRO A 94 10.25 5.39 2.69
CA PRO A 94 11.48 6.12 2.36
C PRO A 94 11.30 7.00 1.12
N ALA A 95 11.81 8.23 1.19
CA ALA A 95 11.89 9.16 0.08
C ALA A 95 13.20 8.99 -0.72
N GLU A 96 13.43 9.83 -1.73
CA GLU A 96 14.66 9.79 -2.53
C GLU A 96 15.84 10.45 -1.81
N ALA A 97 15.60 11.52 -1.06
CA ALA A 97 16.65 12.21 -0.31
C ALA A 97 17.05 11.43 0.95
N ASP A 98 18.33 11.48 1.28
CA ASP A 98 18.87 10.83 2.48
C ASP A 98 18.22 11.39 3.75
N GLY A 99 17.86 10.50 4.67
CA GLY A 99 17.19 10.82 5.92
C GLY A 99 15.71 11.17 5.80
N VAL A 100 15.19 11.37 4.58
CA VAL A 100 13.81 11.76 4.36
C VAL A 100 12.89 10.53 4.27
N LEU A 101 11.78 10.59 5.01
CA LEU A 101 10.70 9.60 4.95
C LEU A 101 9.35 10.31 4.96
N TYR A 102 8.36 9.62 4.43
CA TYR A 102 6.95 10.04 4.46
C TYR A 102 6.09 9.04 5.23
N ALA A 103 5.08 9.54 5.94
CA ALA A 103 4.05 8.69 6.53
C ALA A 103 2.65 9.15 6.07
N GLY A 104 1.86 8.20 5.61
CA GLY A 104 0.47 8.41 5.23
C GLY A 104 -0.48 7.97 6.34
N VAL A 105 -1.44 8.81 6.67
CA VAL A 105 -2.29 8.62 7.85
C VAL A 105 -3.79 8.78 7.57
N ALA A 106 -4.60 8.47 8.59
CA ALA A 106 -6.01 8.82 8.70
C ALA A 106 -6.24 9.70 9.97
N PRO A 107 -7.05 10.77 9.91
CA PRO A 107 -7.62 11.38 8.70
C PRO A 107 -6.53 11.74 7.69
N ALA A 108 -6.87 11.68 6.38
CA ALA A 108 -5.88 11.77 5.30
C ALA A 108 -4.93 12.96 5.46
N ALA A 109 -3.65 12.66 5.69
CA ALA A 109 -2.57 13.63 5.74
C ALA A 109 -1.24 12.96 5.42
N LEU A 110 -0.28 13.76 5.02
CA LEU A 110 1.12 13.38 4.83
C LEU A 110 1.93 13.96 5.98
N PHE A 111 2.71 13.10 6.65
CA PHE A 111 3.76 13.53 7.57
C PHE A 111 5.12 13.26 6.94
N GLU A 112 6.09 14.10 7.26
CA GLU A 112 7.46 14.06 6.76
C GLU A 112 8.46 13.99 7.90
N SER A 113 9.52 13.23 7.69
CA SER A 113 10.70 13.20 8.54
C SER A 113 11.93 13.54 7.70
N THR A 114 12.90 14.25 8.28
CA THR A 114 14.18 14.56 7.65
C THR A 114 15.40 14.04 8.45
N ASP A 115 15.12 13.23 9.47
CA ASP A 115 16.12 12.70 10.43
C ASP A 115 16.07 11.17 10.57
N ASN A 116 15.82 10.48 9.46
CA ASN A 116 15.65 9.02 9.41
C ASN A 116 14.46 8.49 10.24
N GLY A 117 13.38 9.27 10.37
CA GLY A 117 12.15 8.86 11.00
C GLY A 117 12.10 9.00 12.51
N GLU A 118 13.03 9.77 13.11
CA GLU A 118 13.03 10.04 14.57
C GLU A 118 11.98 11.06 14.94
N THR A 119 11.83 12.12 14.11
CA THR A 119 10.79 13.15 14.29
C THR A 119 9.97 13.33 13.02
N TRP A 120 8.70 13.69 13.19
CA TRP A 120 7.74 13.84 12.12
C TRP A 120 7.01 15.19 12.18
N THR A 121 6.72 15.74 11.02
CA THR A 121 6.04 17.03 10.89
C THR A 121 4.93 16.90 9.84
N LEU A 122 3.77 17.50 10.09
CA LEU A 122 2.66 17.55 9.15
C LEU A 122 3.03 18.38 7.90
N ASN A 123 2.86 17.81 6.71
CA ASN A 123 2.95 18.56 5.45
C ASN A 123 1.76 19.51 5.32
N ARG A 124 2.03 20.81 5.54
CA ARG A 124 1.00 21.84 5.48
C ARG A 124 0.52 22.12 4.07
N GLY A 125 1.40 21.98 3.06
CA GLY A 125 1.01 22.18 1.68
C GLY A 125 -0.18 21.32 1.25
N LEU A 126 -0.18 20.04 1.64
CA LEU A 126 -1.30 19.14 1.38
C LEU A 126 -2.45 19.32 2.38
N TRP A 127 -2.14 19.59 3.65
CA TRP A 127 -3.18 19.76 4.67
C TRP A 127 -4.05 20.97 4.42
N ASP A 128 -3.49 22.09 4.01
CA ASP A 128 -4.17 23.39 3.86
C ASP A 128 -4.71 23.63 2.44
N VAL A 129 -4.78 22.59 1.57
CA VAL A 129 -5.39 22.75 0.24
C VAL A 129 -6.84 23.25 0.35
N PRO A 130 -7.26 24.21 -0.47
CA PRO A 130 -8.58 24.86 -0.35
C PRO A 130 -9.78 23.90 -0.39
N THR A 131 -9.63 22.78 -1.09
CA THR A 131 -10.69 21.77 -1.25
C THR A 131 -10.78 20.77 -0.09
N ARG A 132 -9.85 20.81 0.87
CA ARG A 132 -9.86 19.87 2.00
C ARG A 132 -11.19 19.79 2.77
N PRO A 133 -11.93 20.88 3.01
CA PRO A 133 -13.22 20.80 3.68
C PRO A 133 -14.29 19.99 2.92
N GLU A 134 -14.05 19.73 1.62
CA GLU A 134 -14.93 18.95 0.76
C GLU A 134 -14.61 17.45 0.80
N TRP A 135 -13.47 17.06 1.40
CA TRP A 135 -13.06 15.66 1.47
C TRP A 135 -13.94 14.91 2.48
N ASN A 136 -14.75 14.02 1.97
CA ASN A 136 -15.67 13.24 2.79
C ASN A 136 -15.17 11.79 2.90
N PRO A 137 -15.18 11.22 4.12
CA PRO A 137 -14.81 9.83 4.27
C PRO A 137 -15.80 8.92 3.53
N GLY A 138 -15.29 8.04 2.68
CA GLY A 138 -16.04 6.91 2.17
C GLY A 138 -16.23 5.83 3.24
N ALA A 139 -16.86 4.70 2.89
CA ALA A 139 -17.05 3.57 3.79
C ALA A 139 -15.72 3.01 4.40
N GLY A 140 -14.59 3.24 3.73
CA GLY A 140 -13.24 2.88 4.19
C GLY A 140 -12.52 3.95 5.01
N GLY A 141 -13.15 5.08 5.30
CA GLY A 141 -12.55 6.24 5.95
C GLY A 141 -11.84 7.18 4.96
N LEU A 142 -11.38 8.32 5.47
CA LEU A 142 -10.55 9.27 4.73
C LEU A 142 -9.08 8.99 5.09
N ALA A 143 -8.31 8.46 4.15
CA ALA A 143 -6.96 7.98 4.43
C ALA A 143 -5.99 8.25 3.28
N LEU A 144 -4.79 8.72 3.60
CA LEU A 144 -3.65 8.72 2.70
C LEU A 144 -2.89 7.40 2.89
N HIS A 145 -2.93 6.53 1.89
CA HIS A 145 -2.38 5.18 2.00
C HIS A 145 -1.48 4.76 0.82
N SER A 146 -1.25 5.67 -0.13
CA SER A 146 -0.31 5.45 -1.23
C SER A 146 0.63 6.64 -1.35
N ILE A 147 1.93 6.38 -1.38
CA ILE A 147 2.98 7.39 -1.49
C ILE A 147 3.96 6.91 -2.56
N CYS A 148 4.12 7.70 -3.61
CA CYS A 148 4.89 7.38 -4.81
C CYS A 148 5.95 8.46 -5.06
N PRO A 149 7.13 8.42 -4.40
CA PRO A 149 8.24 9.29 -4.71
C PRO A 149 8.67 9.14 -6.16
N TRP A 150 9.26 10.18 -6.72
CA TRP A 150 9.85 10.13 -8.05
C TRP A 150 11.30 9.69 -7.95
N PRO A 151 11.72 8.58 -8.58
CA PRO A 151 13.09 8.13 -8.55
C PRO A 151 14.07 9.18 -9.08
N GLY A 152 15.03 9.55 -8.24
CA GLY A 152 16.07 10.54 -8.57
C GLY A 152 15.63 12.00 -8.49
N ASP A 153 14.39 12.30 -8.08
CA ASP A 153 13.93 13.68 -7.90
C ASP A 153 13.15 13.84 -6.59
N PRO A 154 13.77 14.37 -5.53
CA PRO A 154 13.15 14.51 -4.22
C PRO A 154 12.05 15.60 -4.16
N GLN A 155 11.94 16.44 -5.20
CA GLN A 155 10.89 17.47 -5.26
C GLN A 155 9.56 16.91 -5.76
N ARG A 156 9.58 15.72 -6.39
CA ARG A 156 8.40 15.18 -7.06
C ARG A 156 7.83 13.99 -6.31
N LEU A 157 6.53 14.08 -6.04
CA LEU A 157 5.79 13.07 -5.28
C LEU A 157 4.34 12.99 -5.77
N ALA A 158 3.79 11.78 -5.85
CA ALA A 158 2.36 11.56 -5.98
C ALA A 158 1.82 10.80 -4.78
N VAL A 159 0.62 11.15 -4.31
CA VAL A 159 -0.06 10.44 -3.23
C VAL A 159 -1.48 10.05 -3.62
N GLY A 160 -1.94 8.92 -3.10
CA GLY A 160 -3.29 8.41 -3.29
C GLY A 160 -4.09 8.43 -1.98
N ILE A 161 -5.28 9.02 -2.04
CA ILE A 161 -6.15 9.25 -0.89
C ILE A 161 -7.52 8.61 -1.14
N SER A 162 -8.01 7.82 -0.19
CA SER A 162 -9.39 7.37 -0.20
C SER A 162 -10.34 8.57 -0.11
N ALA A 163 -11.28 8.66 -1.06
CA ALA A 163 -12.29 9.71 -1.15
C ALA A 163 -11.74 11.15 -1.31
N ALA A 164 -10.52 11.28 -1.89
CA ALA A 164 -9.96 12.57 -2.32
C ALA A 164 -9.04 12.44 -3.55
N GLY A 165 -8.93 11.25 -4.15
CA GLY A 165 -8.24 11.02 -5.41
C GLY A 165 -6.71 11.02 -5.32
N VAL A 166 -6.06 11.44 -6.41
CA VAL A 166 -4.61 11.52 -6.56
C VAL A 166 -4.16 12.97 -6.48
N TRP A 167 -3.10 13.21 -5.71
CA TRP A 167 -2.47 14.52 -5.54
C TRP A 167 -1.00 14.45 -5.91
N ILE A 168 -0.49 15.50 -6.56
CA ILE A 168 0.85 15.55 -7.14
C ILE A 168 1.53 16.85 -6.71
N THR A 169 2.77 16.75 -6.27
CA THR A 169 3.66 17.90 -6.03
C THR A 169 4.91 17.80 -6.89
N GLU A 170 5.47 18.95 -7.25
CA GLU A 170 6.71 19.10 -8.01
C GLU A 170 7.71 20.06 -7.30
N ASP A 171 7.38 20.48 -6.09
CA ASP A 171 8.14 21.45 -5.28
C ASP A 171 8.39 20.96 -3.84
N GLY A 172 8.49 19.64 -3.66
CA GLY A 172 8.78 19.05 -2.35
C GLY A 172 7.61 19.08 -1.38
N GLY A 173 6.37 19.25 -1.86
CA GLY A 173 5.18 19.26 -1.00
C GLY A 173 4.75 20.65 -0.54
N GLU A 174 5.35 21.74 -1.08
CA GLU A 174 4.89 23.10 -0.78
C GLU A 174 3.53 23.38 -1.41
N THR A 175 3.35 22.94 -2.66
CA THR A 175 2.05 23.05 -3.38
C THR A 175 1.63 21.71 -3.98
N TRP A 176 0.31 21.53 -4.10
CA TRP A 176 -0.28 20.31 -4.60
C TRP A 176 -1.36 20.57 -5.64
N ARG A 177 -1.36 19.74 -6.69
CA ARG A 177 -2.41 19.72 -7.72
C ARG A 177 -3.07 18.36 -7.78
N THR A 178 -4.27 18.29 -8.25
CA THR A 178 -4.99 17.04 -8.48
C THR A 178 -4.56 16.37 -9.77
N GLY A 179 -4.56 15.02 -9.78
CA GLY A 179 -4.32 14.20 -10.95
C GLY A 179 -5.41 13.15 -11.09
N TYR A 180 -6.52 13.46 -11.76
CA TYR A 180 -7.66 12.55 -11.83
C TYR A 180 -8.36 12.49 -13.19
N THR A 181 -7.85 13.17 -14.22
CA THR A 181 -8.46 13.15 -15.55
C THR A 181 -8.56 11.71 -16.07
N GLY A 182 -9.76 11.29 -16.41
CA GLY A 182 -10.03 9.92 -16.91
C GLY A 182 -10.43 8.90 -15.83
N LEU A 183 -10.29 9.19 -14.54
CA LEU A 183 -10.85 8.36 -13.48
C LEU A 183 -12.39 8.49 -13.50
N LYS A 184 -13.07 7.34 -13.44
CA LYS A 184 -14.54 7.29 -13.51
C LYS A 184 -15.10 6.59 -12.28
N PRO A 185 -15.65 7.34 -11.31
CA PRO A 185 -16.28 6.77 -10.13
C PRO A 185 -17.71 6.27 -10.45
N LEU A 186 -17.79 5.16 -11.18
CA LEU A 186 -19.07 4.58 -11.67
C LEU A 186 -19.99 4.09 -10.55
N TYR A 187 -19.54 4.08 -9.33
CA TYR A 187 -20.28 3.70 -8.12
C TYR A 187 -21.09 4.87 -7.51
N VAL A 188 -20.97 6.06 -8.06
CA VAL A 188 -21.80 7.20 -7.68
C VAL A 188 -22.69 7.65 -8.86
N PRO A 189 -23.80 8.36 -8.61
CA PRO A 189 -24.64 8.94 -9.66
C PRO A 189 -23.85 9.81 -10.65
N GLU A 190 -24.27 9.87 -11.90
CA GLU A 190 -23.56 10.53 -13.00
C GLU A 190 -23.28 12.02 -12.71
N ASP A 191 -24.19 12.72 -12.06
CA ASP A 191 -24.07 14.12 -11.64
C ASP A 191 -23.03 14.35 -10.52
N GLN A 192 -22.54 13.28 -9.88
CA GLN A 192 -21.52 13.33 -8.82
C GLN A 192 -20.15 12.80 -9.29
N GLN A 193 -20.04 12.26 -10.49
CA GLN A 193 -18.81 11.62 -10.98
C GLN A 193 -17.66 12.60 -11.23
N GLU A 194 -17.94 13.87 -11.43
CA GLU A 194 -16.93 14.92 -11.57
C GLU A 194 -16.41 15.45 -10.23
N SER A 195 -16.98 14.99 -9.13
CA SER A 195 -16.62 15.43 -7.79
C SER A 195 -15.37 14.74 -7.29
N THR A 196 -14.35 15.49 -6.87
CA THR A 196 -13.08 14.93 -6.38
C THR A 196 -13.23 14.03 -5.16
N HIS A 197 -14.22 14.29 -4.30
CA HIS A 197 -14.48 13.45 -3.12
C HIS A 197 -15.09 12.08 -3.45
N ALA A 198 -15.62 11.90 -4.67
CA ALA A 198 -16.05 10.59 -5.15
C ALA A 198 -14.87 9.70 -5.58
N LEU A 199 -13.64 10.24 -5.71
CA LEU A 199 -12.49 9.50 -6.23
C LEU A 199 -11.84 8.64 -5.14
N CYS A 200 -12.29 7.40 -5.04
CA CYS A 200 -11.80 6.45 -4.04
C CYS A 200 -10.61 5.64 -4.55
N VAL A 201 -9.41 6.09 -4.26
CA VAL A 201 -8.18 5.33 -4.49
C VAL A 201 -8.08 4.19 -3.48
N HIS A 202 -7.73 2.99 -3.93
CA HIS A 202 -7.48 1.83 -3.07
C HIS A 202 -6.00 1.54 -2.89
N ASN A 203 -5.21 1.69 -3.95
CA ASN A 203 -3.76 1.57 -3.91
C ASN A 203 -3.15 2.21 -5.15
N MET A 204 -1.91 2.71 -5.05
CA MET A 204 -1.20 3.30 -6.18
C MET A 204 0.30 3.05 -6.04
N HIS A 205 0.95 2.68 -7.14
CA HIS A 205 2.39 2.49 -7.20
C HIS A 205 2.97 3.11 -8.48
N ARG A 206 4.19 3.66 -8.36
CA ARG A 206 4.99 4.18 -9.45
C ARG A 206 5.96 3.11 -9.95
N ALA A 207 6.07 2.93 -11.28
CA ALA A 207 7.06 2.06 -11.88
C ALA A 207 8.47 2.69 -11.76
N PRO A 208 9.42 2.07 -11.02
CA PRO A 208 10.69 2.75 -10.73
C PRO A 208 11.54 3.04 -11.97
N ARG A 209 11.51 2.16 -12.96
CA ARG A 209 12.28 2.32 -14.20
C ARG A 209 11.59 3.16 -15.30
N ARG A 210 10.35 3.56 -15.04
CA ARG A 210 9.58 4.49 -15.88
C ARG A 210 8.74 5.40 -14.97
N PRO A 211 9.36 6.44 -14.39
CA PRO A 211 8.72 7.24 -13.32
C PRO A 211 7.46 7.99 -13.72
N ASP A 212 7.26 8.29 -15.00
CA ASP A 212 6.03 8.83 -15.55
C ASP A 212 4.86 7.85 -15.47
N ARG A 213 5.14 6.53 -15.33
CA ARG A 213 4.12 5.50 -15.23
C ARG A 213 3.72 5.22 -13.80
N LEU A 214 2.39 5.25 -13.57
CA LEU A 214 1.76 4.78 -12.34
C LEU A 214 0.67 3.76 -12.67
N PHE A 215 0.48 2.80 -11.77
CA PHE A 215 -0.66 1.92 -11.73
C PHE A 215 -1.52 2.24 -10.51
N LEU A 216 -2.82 2.16 -10.68
CA LEU A 216 -3.80 2.53 -9.66
C LEU A 216 -4.87 1.44 -9.56
N GLN A 217 -5.03 0.84 -8.39
CA GLN A 217 -6.26 0.15 -8.03
C GLN A 217 -7.26 1.19 -7.53
N PHE A 218 -8.29 1.39 -8.27
CA PHE A 218 -9.40 2.28 -7.93
C PHE A 218 -10.58 1.47 -7.40
N HIS A 219 -11.60 2.13 -6.84
CA HIS A 219 -12.76 1.43 -6.28
C HIS A 219 -13.49 0.52 -7.30
N GLY A 220 -13.66 0.97 -8.52
CA GLY A 220 -14.41 0.23 -9.55
C GLY A 220 -13.58 -0.31 -10.70
N SER A 221 -12.28 -0.01 -10.79
CA SER A 221 -11.43 -0.44 -11.89
C SER A 221 -9.94 -0.39 -11.55
N VAL A 222 -9.11 -0.84 -12.48
CA VAL A 222 -7.66 -0.69 -12.46
C VAL A 222 -7.27 0.30 -13.55
N TYR A 223 -6.42 1.26 -13.22
CA TYR A 223 -5.99 2.31 -14.14
C TYR A 223 -4.49 2.36 -14.27
N ARG A 224 -4.04 2.91 -15.42
CA ARG A 224 -2.65 3.27 -15.68
C ARG A 224 -2.57 4.73 -16.14
N SER A 225 -1.58 5.43 -15.63
CA SER A 225 -1.10 6.72 -16.13
C SER A 225 0.27 6.54 -16.76
N ASP A 226 0.55 7.29 -17.82
CA ASP A 226 1.86 7.38 -18.49
C ASP A 226 2.36 8.85 -18.52
N ASP A 227 1.76 9.72 -17.70
CA ASP A 227 2.03 11.16 -17.59
C ASP A 227 2.01 11.63 -16.14
N GLU A 228 2.63 10.84 -15.25
CA GLU A 228 2.85 11.19 -13.84
C GLU A 228 1.58 11.23 -12.97
N GLY A 229 0.48 10.69 -13.45
CA GLY A 229 -0.80 10.67 -12.76
C GLY A 229 -1.72 11.82 -13.16
N GLN A 230 -1.44 12.54 -14.26
CA GLN A 230 -2.32 13.59 -14.76
C GLN A 230 -3.55 13.02 -15.45
N THR A 231 -3.33 12.01 -16.31
CA THR A 231 -4.42 11.29 -17.00
C THR A 231 -4.36 9.79 -16.75
N TRP A 232 -5.52 9.15 -16.75
CA TRP A 232 -5.66 7.74 -16.41
C TRP A 232 -6.45 6.99 -17.47
N ASN A 233 -5.94 5.84 -17.86
CA ASN A 233 -6.56 4.91 -18.79
C ASN A 233 -7.03 3.66 -18.02
N ASP A 234 -8.27 3.27 -18.23
CA ASP A 234 -8.83 2.03 -17.67
C ASP A 234 -8.15 0.82 -18.34
N ILE A 235 -7.62 -0.08 -17.52
CA ILE A 235 -6.90 -1.28 -17.94
C ILE A 235 -7.48 -2.56 -17.31
N ALA A 236 -8.69 -2.53 -16.76
CA ALA A 236 -9.26 -3.69 -16.09
C ALA A 236 -9.86 -4.74 -17.06
N ALA A 237 -9.87 -4.49 -18.34
CA ALA A 237 -10.39 -5.44 -19.33
C ALA A 237 -9.68 -6.81 -19.23
N GLY A 238 -10.46 -7.89 -19.07
CA GLY A 238 -9.92 -9.24 -18.87
C GLY A 238 -9.73 -9.67 -17.41
N LEU A 239 -9.89 -8.78 -16.43
CA LEU A 239 -10.00 -9.15 -15.03
C LEU A 239 -11.41 -9.66 -14.69
N PRO A 240 -11.55 -10.60 -13.73
CA PRO A 240 -12.85 -11.09 -13.29
C PRO A 240 -13.65 -10.02 -12.52
N SER A 241 -12.98 -9.01 -12.00
CA SER A 241 -13.55 -7.83 -11.34
C SER A 241 -12.56 -6.67 -11.38
N GLY A 242 -13.06 -5.45 -11.57
CA GLY A 242 -12.26 -4.23 -11.44
C GLY A 242 -12.07 -3.78 -9.99
N PHE A 243 -12.82 -4.35 -9.04
CA PHE A 243 -12.71 -4.02 -7.63
C PHE A 243 -11.60 -4.85 -6.95
N GLY A 244 -10.83 -4.23 -6.07
CA GLY A 244 -9.79 -4.86 -5.27
C GLY A 244 -9.07 -3.84 -4.40
N PHE A 245 -8.08 -4.29 -3.64
CA PHE A 245 -7.25 -3.40 -2.80
C PHE A 245 -5.76 -3.53 -3.09
N PRO A 246 -5.18 -4.76 -3.18
CA PRO A 246 -3.74 -4.91 -3.31
C PRO A 246 -3.27 -4.66 -4.73
N LEU A 247 -2.10 -4.06 -4.82
CA LEU A 247 -1.37 -3.83 -6.06
C LEU A 247 0.12 -4.02 -5.78
N ALA A 248 0.82 -4.73 -6.64
CA ALA A 248 2.27 -4.84 -6.61
C ALA A 248 2.84 -4.67 -8.02
N LEU A 249 4.07 -4.18 -8.13
CA LEU A 249 4.77 -4.01 -9.41
C LEU A 249 6.05 -4.85 -9.42
N ASP A 250 6.51 -5.21 -10.60
CA ASP A 250 7.90 -5.63 -10.81
C ASP A 250 8.79 -4.37 -10.78
N PRO A 251 9.76 -4.27 -9.87
CA PRO A 251 10.62 -3.08 -9.80
C PRO A 251 11.47 -2.85 -11.04
N ALA A 252 11.72 -3.90 -11.83
CA ALA A 252 12.57 -3.84 -13.02
C ALA A 252 11.80 -3.72 -14.34
N ASP A 253 10.54 -4.14 -14.37
CA ASP A 253 9.72 -4.11 -15.57
C ASP A 253 8.54 -3.13 -15.40
N PRO A 254 8.59 -1.96 -16.04
CA PRO A 254 7.54 -0.95 -15.91
C PRO A 254 6.21 -1.36 -16.54
N ASP A 255 6.17 -2.43 -17.31
CA ASP A 255 4.96 -2.96 -17.96
C ASP A 255 4.29 -4.06 -17.14
N SER A 256 4.94 -4.51 -16.03
CA SER A 256 4.45 -5.59 -15.18
C SER A 256 3.80 -5.09 -13.89
N ALA A 257 2.55 -5.53 -13.67
CA ALA A 257 1.78 -5.27 -12.45
C ALA A 257 0.98 -6.51 -12.04
N PHE A 258 0.64 -6.57 -10.74
CA PHE A 258 -0.08 -7.68 -10.13
C PHE A 258 -1.23 -7.14 -9.27
N VAL A 259 -2.43 -7.71 -9.44
CA VAL A 259 -3.62 -7.37 -8.67
C VAL A 259 -4.29 -8.63 -8.12
N ILE A 260 -5.08 -8.48 -7.06
CA ILE A 260 -5.90 -9.55 -6.49
C ILE A 260 -7.34 -9.03 -6.44
N PRO A 261 -8.17 -9.33 -7.46
CA PRO A 261 -9.54 -8.84 -7.54
C PRO A 261 -10.45 -9.40 -6.44
N LEU A 262 -11.42 -8.61 -6.06
CA LEU A 262 -12.54 -8.98 -5.20
C LEU A 262 -13.85 -8.66 -5.91
N THR A 263 -14.93 -9.35 -5.54
CA THR A 263 -16.29 -9.00 -5.94
C THR A 263 -16.86 -8.05 -4.90
N ALA A 264 -17.57 -7.04 -5.31
CA ALA A 264 -18.32 -6.11 -4.49
C ALA A 264 -17.56 -5.41 -3.34
N ASP A 265 -17.96 -4.20 -3.06
CA ASP A 265 -17.40 -3.32 -2.03
C ASP A 265 -17.87 -3.71 -0.60
N VAL A 266 -19.04 -4.30 -0.46
CA VAL A 266 -19.63 -4.64 0.84
C VAL A 266 -19.11 -6.00 1.32
N ASP A 267 -19.23 -7.02 0.47
CA ASP A 267 -18.95 -8.40 0.87
C ASP A 267 -17.47 -8.78 0.77
N ARG A 268 -16.71 -8.11 -0.12
CA ARG A 268 -15.25 -8.27 -0.30
C ARG A 268 -14.82 -9.72 -0.45
N VAL A 269 -15.55 -10.47 -1.25
CA VAL A 269 -15.26 -11.88 -1.50
C VAL A 269 -14.47 -12.06 -2.79
N THR A 270 -13.74 -13.16 -2.89
CA THR A 270 -13.03 -13.52 -4.12
C THR A 270 -14.02 -13.86 -5.24
N PRO A 271 -13.76 -13.45 -6.49
CA PRO A 271 -14.62 -13.80 -7.62
C PRO A 271 -14.85 -15.32 -7.71
N GLU A 272 -16.09 -15.74 -7.83
CA GLU A 272 -16.48 -17.15 -7.90
C GLU A 272 -15.96 -18.04 -6.74
N GLY A 273 -15.67 -17.42 -5.57
CA GLY A 273 -15.09 -18.13 -4.42
C GLY A 273 -13.66 -18.60 -4.63
N ARG A 274 -12.97 -18.13 -5.66
CA ARG A 274 -11.61 -18.52 -6.03
C ARG A 274 -10.63 -17.36 -5.84
N LEU A 275 -9.64 -17.55 -4.98
CA LEU A 275 -8.54 -16.61 -4.86
C LEU A 275 -7.64 -16.66 -6.11
N GLY A 276 -7.41 -15.53 -6.75
CA GLY A 276 -6.51 -15.41 -7.90
C GLY A 276 -5.66 -14.17 -7.86
N VAL A 277 -4.37 -14.31 -8.16
CA VAL A 277 -3.47 -13.20 -8.51
C VAL A 277 -3.50 -13.06 -10.02
N TYR A 278 -3.66 -11.85 -10.51
CA TYR A 278 -3.65 -11.56 -11.95
C TYR A 278 -2.45 -10.69 -12.26
N ALA A 279 -1.70 -11.07 -13.29
CA ALA A 279 -0.51 -10.37 -13.74
C ALA A 279 -0.71 -9.80 -15.15
N THR A 280 -0.23 -8.59 -15.38
CA THR A 280 0.03 -8.04 -16.71
C THR A 280 1.53 -7.93 -16.93
N ARG A 281 1.97 -8.06 -18.20
CA ARG A 281 3.34 -7.81 -18.66
C ARG A 281 3.38 -6.88 -19.89
N ASP A 282 2.26 -6.29 -20.20
CA ASP A 282 2.02 -5.40 -21.34
C ASP A 282 1.28 -4.13 -20.91
N ALA A 283 1.57 -3.70 -19.69
CA ALA A 283 1.03 -2.49 -19.09
C ALA A 283 -0.51 -2.46 -19.01
N GLY A 284 -1.12 -3.62 -18.82
CA GLY A 284 -2.57 -3.77 -18.65
C GLY A 284 -3.34 -3.99 -19.93
N ALA A 285 -2.68 -4.24 -21.07
CA ALA A 285 -3.37 -4.64 -22.30
C ALA A 285 -3.99 -6.02 -22.17
N THR A 286 -3.31 -6.94 -21.47
CA THR A 286 -3.84 -8.27 -21.11
C THR A 286 -3.54 -8.63 -19.65
N TRP A 287 -4.36 -9.51 -19.08
CA TRP A 287 -4.18 -10.05 -17.73
C TRP A 287 -4.21 -11.58 -17.75
N GLU A 288 -3.28 -12.19 -17.04
CA GLU A 288 -3.13 -13.64 -16.91
C GLU A 288 -3.29 -14.06 -15.46
N ALA A 289 -4.10 -15.09 -15.19
CA ALA A 289 -4.24 -15.66 -13.87
C ALA A 289 -2.95 -16.39 -13.43
N ARG A 290 -2.53 -16.15 -12.19
CA ARG A 290 -1.36 -16.71 -11.52
C ARG A 290 -1.81 -17.35 -10.20
N ASP A 291 -2.55 -18.44 -10.28
CA ASP A 291 -3.24 -19.05 -9.14
C ASP A 291 -2.71 -20.45 -8.74
N LYS A 292 -1.70 -20.97 -9.45
CA LYS A 292 -1.15 -22.31 -9.18
C LYS A 292 -0.55 -22.41 -7.77
N GLY A 293 -1.12 -23.29 -6.95
CA GLY A 293 -0.72 -23.49 -5.56
C GLY A 293 -1.51 -22.62 -4.55
N LEU A 294 -2.37 -21.71 -5.03
CA LEU A 294 -3.35 -21.05 -4.18
C LEU A 294 -4.52 -21.99 -3.82
N PRO A 295 -5.24 -21.70 -2.73
CA PRO A 295 -6.42 -22.47 -2.37
C PRO A 295 -7.44 -22.53 -3.51
N GLY A 296 -8.08 -23.68 -3.69
CA GLY A 296 -9.11 -23.93 -4.70
C GLY A 296 -10.43 -23.20 -4.44
N PRO A 297 -11.52 -23.65 -5.05
CA PRO A 297 -12.86 -23.11 -4.82
C PRO A 297 -13.19 -23.06 -3.31
N ASP A 298 -14.04 -22.12 -2.92
CA ASP A 298 -14.47 -21.85 -1.54
C ASP A 298 -13.40 -21.21 -0.63
N ALA A 299 -12.31 -20.70 -1.20
CA ALA A 299 -11.31 -19.89 -0.47
C ALA A 299 -11.74 -18.42 -0.43
N TRP A 300 -12.56 -18.08 0.53
CA TRP A 300 -13.15 -16.75 0.71
C TRP A 300 -12.18 -15.81 1.45
N LEU A 301 -11.08 -15.48 0.79
CA LEU A 301 -9.97 -14.71 1.39
C LEU A 301 -10.01 -13.25 0.94
N THR A 302 -9.92 -12.33 1.89
CA THR A 302 -9.78 -10.89 1.62
C THR A 302 -8.35 -10.45 1.86
N ILE A 303 -7.75 -9.83 0.86
CA ILE A 303 -6.40 -9.25 0.94
C ILE A 303 -6.52 -7.72 0.99
N LEU A 304 -5.89 -7.11 2.00
CA LEU A 304 -5.96 -5.67 2.22
C LEU A 304 -4.88 -4.91 1.41
N ARG A 305 -5.01 -3.57 1.34
CA ARG A 305 -4.15 -2.67 0.55
C ARG A 305 -2.65 -2.90 0.74
N GLN A 306 -2.21 -2.97 2.00
CA GLN A 306 -0.81 -3.10 2.34
C GLN A 306 -0.34 -4.56 2.49
N ALA A 307 -1.22 -5.52 2.25
CA ALA A 307 -0.92 -6.93 2.47
C ALA A 307 -0.40 -7.65 1.21
N PHE A 308 0.20 -6.94 0.27
CA PHE A 308 0.85 -7.49 -0.91
C PHE A 308 2.17 -6.76 -1.17
N GLY A 309 3.25 -7.51 -1.36
CA GLY A 309 4.58 -6.97 -1.62
C GLY A 309 5.32 -7.73 -2.71
N ALA A 310 6.28 -7.04 -3.33
CA ALA A 310 7.20 -7.58 -4.34
C ALA A 310 8.64 -7.22 -4.00
N GLN A 311 9.60 -8.08 -4.34
CA GLN A 311 11.04 -7.87 -4.21
C GLN A 311 11.79 -8.67 -5.26
N GLY A 312 12.92 -8.12 -5.74
CA GLY A 312 13.71 -8.73 -6.81
C GLY A 312 13.23 -8.31 -8.18
N GLU A 313 13.71 -8.96 -9.23
CA GLU A 313 13.43 -8.60 -10.61
C GLU A 313 13.45 -9.81 -11.54
N GLY A 314 12.69 -9.73 -12.64
CA GLY A 314 12.67 -10.75 -13.69
C GLY A 314 12.35 -12.15 -13.16
N PRO A 315 13.20 -13.16 -13.44
CA PRO A 315 12.96 -14.52 -12.98
C PRO A 315 13.12 -14.69 -11.45
N ASP A 316 13.81 -13.76 -10.78
CA ASP A 316 14.01 -13.75 -9.33
C ASP A 316 12.99 -12.88 -8.59
N LEU A 317 11.98 -12.38 -9.29
CA LEU A 317 10.89 -11.61 -8.69
C LEU A 317 10.12 -12.49 -7.69
N ARG A 318 10.10 -12.05 -6.45
CA ARG A 318 9.38 -12.67 -5.35
C ARG A 318 8.14 -11.84 -5.04
N LEU A 319 7.04 -12.54 -4.81
CA LEU A 319 5.78 -11.94 -4.41
C LEU A 319 5.33 -12.57 -3.08
N ALA A 320 4.71 -11.78 -2.21
CA ALA A 320 4.08 -12.32 -1.01
C ALA A 320 2.84 -11.50 -0.65
N PHE A 321 1.77 -12.19 -0.25
CA PHE A 321 0.56 -11.52 0.25
C PHE A 321 -0.01 -12.24 1.47
N GLY A 322 -0.80 -11.51 2.25
CA GLY A 322 -1.46 -12.02 3.43
C GLY A 322 -2.95 -11.69 3.46
N ALA A 323 -3.74 -12.62 3.97
CA ALA A 323 -5.18 -12.51 4.05
C ALA A 323 -5.66 -12.13 5.45
N THR A 324 -6.88 -11.60 5.52
CA THR A 324 -7.57 -11.33 6.81
C THR A 324 -7.91 -12.60 7.59
N SER A 325 -7.80 -13.78 6.98
CA SER A 325 -7.88 -15.07 7.66
C SER A 325 -6.63 -15.42 8.50
N GLY A 326 -5.50 -14.70 8.27
CA GLY A 326 -4.20 -14.99 8.88
C GLY A 326 -3.28 -15.86 8.02
N ALA A 327 -3.72 -16.27 6.84
CA ALA A 327 -2.88 -16.98 5.88
C ALA A 327 -1.93 -16.02 5.15
N VAL A 328 -0.70 -16.45 4.91
CA VAL A 328 0.31 -15.74 4.10
C VAL A 328 0.78 -16.69 3.00
N PHE A 329 0.83 -16.19 1.78
CA PHE A 329 1.32 -16.92 0.61
C PHE A 329 2.53 -16.22 0.02
N ALA A 330 3.49 -16.99 -0.47
CA ALA A 330 4.70 -16.51 -1.12
C ALA A 330 4.95 -17.24 -2.44
N SER A 331 5.53 -16.52 -3.39
CA SER A 331 6.00 -17.02 -4.68
C SER A 331 7.44 -16.57 -4.88
N ALA A 332 8.27 -17.42 -5.46
CA ALA A 332 9.66 -17.13 -5.81
C ALA A 332 9.91 -17.08 -7.33
N ASP A 333 8.86 -17.14 -8.14
CA ASP A 333 8.88 -17.26 -9.60
C ASP A 333 7.87 -16.30 -10.27
N ALA A 334 7.82 -15.06 -9.80
CA ALA A 334 6.93 -14.02 -10.32
C ALA A 334 5.44 -14.43 -10.35
N GLY A 335 5.00 -15.16 -9.33
CA GLY A 335 3.61 -15.64 -9.23
C GLY A 335 3.32 -16.91 -10.02
N GLY A 336 4.32 -17.54 -10.61
CA GLY A 336 4.13 -18.81 -11.35
C GLY A 336 3.62 -19.94 -10.47
N THR A 337 4.11 -20.01 -9.22
CA THR A 337 3.64 -20.94 -8.20
C THR A 337 3.61 -20.27 -6.83
N TRP A 338 2.64 -20.67 -5.99
CA TRP A 338 2.45 -20.15 -4.65
C TRP A 338 2.55 -21.26 -3.61
N THR A 339 3.15 -20.92 -2.46
CA THR A 339 3.20 -21.77 -1.28
C THR A 339 2.70 -21.03 -0.05
N ALA A 340 2.06 -21.73 0.88
CA ALA A 340 1.69 -21.13 2.16
C ALA A 340 2.96 -20.87 2.99
N ALA A 341 3.19 -19.60 3.34
CA ALA A 341 4.28 -19.19 4.22
C ALA A 341 3.84 -19.21 5.70
N ALA A 342 2.55 -18.97 5.96
CA ALA A 342 1.91 -19.14 7.27
C ALA A 342 0.40 -19.33 7.07
N GLU A 343 -0.26 -20.08 7.98
CA GLU A 343 -1.69 -20.40 7.84
C GLU A 343 -2.58 -19.87 8.99
N HIS A 344 -2.01 -19.64 10.17
CA HIS A 344 -2.76 -19.37 11.40
C HIS A 344 -2.31 -18.13 12.16
N LEU A 345 -1.83 -17.10 11.45
CA LEU A 345 -1.56 -15.81 12.08
C LEU A 345 -2.89 -15.09 12.41
N ALA A 346 -2.80 -14.01 13.17
CA ALA A 346 -3.93 -13.08 13.29
C ALA A 346 -4.21 -12.41 11.93
N PRO A 347 -5.38 -11.78 11.75
CA PRO A 347 -5.71 -11.09 10.50
C PRO A 347 -4.57 -10.20 10.01
N VAL A 348 -4.08 -10.44 8.80
CA VAL A 348 -2.93 -9.74 8.22
C VAL A 348 -3.35 -8.35 7.75
N THR A 349 -2.57 -7.35 8.08
CA THR A 349 -2.75 -5.95 7.71
C THR A 349 -1.76 -5.50 6.64
N SER A 350 -0.51 -6.01 6.71
CA SER A 350 0.56 -5.69 5.75
C SER A 350 1.53 -6.85 5.57
N VAL A 351 2.14 -6.92 4.39
CA VAL A 351 3.25 -7.84 4.06
C VAL A 351 4.31 -7.07 3.30
N ARG A 352 5.56 -7.07 3.79
CA ARG A 352 6.71 -6.44 3.13
C ARG A 352 7.93 -7.35 3.20
N PHE A 353 8.71 -7.32 2.15
CA PHE A 353 10.07 -7.89 2.15
C PHE A 353 11.02 -6.96 2.91
N ALA A 354 12.04 -7.56 3.58
CA ALA A 354 13.02 -6.85 4.39
C ALA A 354 14.48 -7.25 4.09
#